data_29411ca6c41a80e22aaf7d25004268d0
#
_entry.id   29411ca6c41a80e22aaf7d25004268d0
#
_cell.length_a   1.000
_cell.length_b   1.000
_cell.length_c   1.000
_cell.angle_alpha   90.00
_cell.angle_beta   90.00
_cell.angle_gamma   90.00
#
_symmetry.space_group_name_H-M   'P 1'
#
loop_
_entity.id
_entity.type
_entity.pdbx_description
1 polymer ?
#
loop_
_entity_poly.entity_id
_entity_poly.type
_entity_poly.pdbx_seq_one_letter_code
_entity_poly.pdbx_strand_id
1 'polypeptide(L)'
;MELESMTALELAAKIRQREVSVLDGVKEVFDQIESKEDKVHAYLDTYKKEAYARAKEVEKGIQDGTYTGPLAGVPIAVKDNICIKGKKTTCASKILENFVPQYNAEVIDRLEKAGMIIIGKTNMDEFAMGSTTETSAYGVTRNPWNLEHVPGGSSGGSCAAVAAGETFMALGSDTGGSIRQPSSFCGVTGIKPTYGTVSRYGLVAYASSLDQIGPVGKNVADCAALLEVISGHDPKDSTSLDRKDLDFSKSIEEKKLLGMKFGVPKEFLARGLDPEVKESFMNTLKTLTEQGAIVEFFSVETMEYMIPAYYIIASAEASSNLERFDGVKYGYRAAEYEGLHDMYKKTRTEGFGEEVKRRIMLGSFVLSSGYYDAYYLKALRTKALIKKEFDQAFGKYDVLLAPASPFTAPKIGESLKDPFAMYLGDIYTVAVNLCGLPGITVPCGKDSKGLPIGIQMIGDCFMEKKILRAAHAYETSRGSFAVPGEGGTR
;
A
#
# COMPACT_ATOMS: atom_id res chain seq x y z
N MET A 1 -8.16 -21.11 -20.60
CA MET A 1 -7.43 -19.93 -20.08
C MET A 1 -7.83 -19.83 -18.62
N GLU A 2 -6.89 -19.98 -17.73
CA GLU A 2 -7.17 -19.96 -16.30
C GLU A 2 -7.51 -18.54 -15.86
N LEU A 3 -8.64 -18.35 -15.18
CA LEU A 3 -9.11 -17.03 -14.72
C LEU A 3 -8.08 -16.38 -13.77
N GLU A 4 -7.39 -17.22 -12.98
CA GLU A 4 -6.33 -16.82 -12.04
C GLU A 4 -5.22 -15.98 -12.71
N SER A 5 -4.85 -16.30 -13.96
CA SER A 5 -3.78 -15.60 -14.68
C SER A 5 -4.20 -14.24 -15.24
N MET A 6 -5.50 -13.95 -15.34
CA MET A 6 -5.99 -12.69 -15.91
C MET A 6 -5.69 -11.49 -15.01
N THR A 7 -5.58 -10.33 -15.65
CA THR A 7 -5.62 -9.03 -14.98
C THR A 7 -7.06 -8.66 -14.64
N ALA A 8 -7.27 -7.64 -13.81
CA ALA A 8 -8.60 -7.18 -13.44
C ALA A 8 -9.37 -6.61 -14.65
N LEU A 9 -8.68 -5.85 -15.50
CA LEU A 9 -9.28 -5.29 -16.72
C LEU A 9 -9.61 -6.37 -17.75
N GLU A 10 -8.80 -7.42 -17.87
CA GLU A 10 -9.11 -8.57 -18.74
C GLU A 10 -10.34 -9.32 -18.26
N LEU A 11 -10.44 -9.60 -16.96
CA LEU A 11 -11.64 -10.19 -16.37
C LEU A 11 -12.89 -9.33 -16.65
N ALA A 12 -12.81 -8.03 -16.37
CA ALA A 12 -13.92 -7.10 -16.60
C ALA A 12 -14.32 -7.03 -18.07
N ALA A 13 -13.36 -7.09 -19.00
CA ALA A 13 -13.64 -7.13 -20.44
C ALA A 13 -14.42 -8.41 -20.82
N LYS A 14 -14.01 -9.57 -20.33
CA LYS A 14 -14.69 -10.85 -20.57
C LYS A 14 -16.09 -10.89 -19.95
N ILE A 15 -16.27 -10.31 -18.77
CA ILE A 15 -17.59 -10.17 -18.14
C ILE A 15 -18.51 -9.32 -19.03
N ARG A 16 -18.06 -8.18 -19.54
CA ARG A 16 -18.85 -7.34 -20.46
C ARG A 16 -19.17 -8.04 -21.78
N GLN A 17 -18.27 -8.87 -22.28
CA GLN A 17 -18.47 -9.68 -23.49
C GLN A 17 -19.36 -10.93 -23.23
N ARG A 18 -19.72 -11.18 -21.97
CA ARG A 18 -20.46 -12.37 -21.52
C ARG A 18 -19.74 -13.69 -21.78
N GLU A 19 -18.43 -13.66 -21.86
CA GLU A 19 -17.57 -14.86 -21.97
C GLU A 19 -17.36 -15.52 -20.60
N VAL A 20 -17.41 -14.72 -19.52
CA VAL A 20 -17.27 -15.12 -18.12
C VAL A 20 -18.39 -14.44 -17.34
N SER A 21 -19.04 -15.15 -16.41
CA SER A 21 -20.00 -14.53 -15.50
C SER A 21 -19.28 -13.84 -14.33
N VAL A 22 -19.93 -12.83 -13.73
CA VAL A 22 -19.43 -12.22 -12.49
C VAL A 22 -19.26 -13.26 -11.39
N LEU A 23 -20.19 -14.22 -11.34
CA LEU A 23 -20.16 -15.31 -10.37
C LEU A 23 -18.93 -16.22 -10.56
N ASP A 24 -18.52 -16.51 -11.81
CA ASP A 24 -17.32 -17.31 -12.08
C ASP A 24 -16.07 -16.62 -11.58
N GLY A 25 -15.95 -15.30 -11.79
CA GLY A 25 -14.82 -14.51 -11.28
C GLY A 25 -14.74 -14.51 -9.74
N VAL A 26 -15.88 -14.41 -9.06
CA VAL A 26 -15.94 -14.49 -7.59
C VAL A 26 -15.65 -15.91 -7.10
N LYS A 27 -16.16 -16.93 -7.79
CA LYS A 27 -15.91 -18.33 -7.48
C LYS A 27 -14.42 -18.65 -7.58
N GLU A 28 -13.77 -18.25 -8.67
CA GLU A 28 -12.33 -18.43 -8.85
C GLU A 28 -11.52 -17.90 -7.67
N VAL A 29 -11.85 -16.67 -7.23
CA VAL A 29 -11.16 -16.05 -6.06
C VAL A 29 -11.33 -16.90 -4.81
N PHE A 30 -12.54 -17.41 -4.52
CA PHE A 30 -12.73 -18.25 -3.33
C PHE A 30 -12.12 -19.65 -3.47
N ASP A 31 -12.06 -20.22 -4.66
CA ASP A 31 -11.35 -21.48 -4.93
C ASP A 31 -9.83 -21.29 -4.67
N GLN A 32 -9.24 -20.15 -5.08
CA GLN A 32 -7.86 -19.81 -4.79
C GLN A 32 -7.61 -19.60 -3.28
N ILE A 33 -8.48 -18.86 -2.59
CA ILE A 33 -8.42 -18.69 -1.13
C ILE A 33 -8.47 -20.05 -0.43
N GLU A 34 -9.41 -20.92 -0.77
CA GLU A 34 -9.53 -22.26 -0.17
C GLU A 34 -8.29 -23.13 -0.38
N SER A 35 -7.54 -22.93 -1.47
CA SER A 35 -6.35 -23.71 -1.79
C SER A 35 -5.04 -23.18 -1.19
N LYS A 36 -4.95 -21.87 -0.89
CA LYS A 36 -3.68 -21.19 -0.58
C LYS A 36 -3.67 -20.51 0.79
N GLU A 37 -4.82 -20.03 1.29
CA GLU A 37 -4.90 -19.14 2.45
C GLU A 37 -4.36 -19.78 3.74
N ASP A 38 -4.53 -21.08 3.93
CA ASP A 38 -3.93 -21.81 5.06
C ASP A 38 -2.40 -21.68 5.14
N LYS A 39 -1.74 -21.34 4.03
CA LYS A 39 -0.29 -21.17 3.95
C LYS A 39 0.11 -19.70 3.89
N VAL A 40 -0.66 -18.86 3.21
CA VAL A 40 -0.34 -17.44 2.96
C VAL A 40 -0.79 -16.55 4.10
N HIS A 41 -1.95 -16.77 4.69
CA HIS A 41 -2.55 -15.95 5.74
C HIS A 41 -2.70 -14.47 5.33
N ALA A 42 -3.22 -14.24 4.12
CA ALA A 42 -3.43 -12.90 3.59
C ALA A 42 -4.68 -12.21 4.15
N TYR A 43 -5.68 -12.98 4.59
CA TYR A 43 -6.95 -12.46 5.07
C TYR A 43 -7.13 -12.60 6.59
N LEU A 44 -7.86 -11.66 7.18
CA LEU A 44 -8.41 -11.74 8.54
C LEU A 44 -9.87 -12.17 8.55
N ASP A 45 -10.61 -11.84 7.49
CA ASP A 45 -12.02 -12.20 7.31
C ASP A 45 -12.38 -12.23 5.83
N THR A 46 -13.27 -13.15 5.43
CA THR A 46 -13.75 -13.29 4.05
C THR A 46 -15.27 -13.30 3.99
N TYR A 47 -15.84 -12.76 2.92
CA TYR A 47 -17.28 -12.50 2.80
C TYR A 47 -17.94 -13.32 1.69
N LYS A 48 -17.66 -14.64 1.66
CA LYS A 48 -18.10 -15.55 0.58
C LYS A 48 -19.58 -15.44 0.25
N LYS A 49 -20.44 -15.48 1.28
CA LYS A 49 -21.90 -15.43 1.10
C LYS A 49 -22.37 -14.11 0.50
N GLU A 50 -21.87 -13.01 1.03
CA GLU A 50 -22.20 -11.66 0.57
C GLU A 50 -21.65 -11.39 -0.82
N ALA A 51 -20.41 -11.83 -1.11
CA ALA A 51 -19.80 -11.69 -2.42
C ALA A 51 -20.59 -12.44 -3.52
N TYR A 52 -21.06 -13.66 -3.24
CA TYR A 52 -21.92 -14.39 -4.16
C TYR A 52 -23.28 -13.71 -4.38
N ALA A 53 -23.87 -13.13 -3.34
CA ALA A 53 -25.13 -12.38 -3.46
C ALA A 53 -24.90 -11.10 -4.31
N ARG A 54 -23.84 -10.38 -4.00
CA ARG A 54 -23.46 -9.15 -4.74
C ARG A 54 -23.11 -9.44 -6.19
N ALA A 55 -22.44 -10.55 -6.48
CA ALA A 55 -22.10 -10.96 -7.85
C ALA A 55 -23.35 -11.07 -8.74
N LYS A 56 -24.42 -11.69 -8.23
CA LYS A 56 -25.70 -11.81 -8.97
C LYS A 56 -26.37 -10.46 -9.21
N GLU A 57 -26.32 -9.57 -8.23
CA GLU A 57 -26.85 -8.20 -8.35
C GLU A 57 -26.07 -7.40 -9.40
N VAL A 58 -24.74 -7.44 -9.32
CA VAL A 58 -23.85 -6.70 -10.23
C VAL A 58 -23.95 -7.25 -11.64
N GLU A 59 -24.05 -8.57 -11.83
CA GLU A 59 -24.24 -9.16 -13.15
C GLU A 59 -25.52 -8.67 -13.83
N LYS A 60 -26.62 -8.59 -13.08
CA LYS A 60 -27.87 -7.99 -13.58
C LYS A 60 -27.67 -6.51 -13.91
N GLY A 61 -27.01 -5.75 -13.02
CA GLY A 61 -26.74 -4.32 -13.24
C GLY A 61 -25.81 -4.03 -14.43
N ILE A 62 -24.91 -4.96 -14.79
CA ILE A 62 -24.12 -4.87 -16.03
C ILE A 62 -25.03 -5.10 -17.24
N GLN A 63 -25.96 -6.07 -17.15
CA GLN A 63 -26.88 -6.39 -18.25
C GLN A 63 -27.89 -5.27 -18.55
N ASP A 64 -28.38 -4.58 -17.52
CA ASP A 64 -29.33 -3.48 -17.64
C ASP A 64 -28.68 -2.08 -17.79
N GLY A 65 -27.34 -2.00 -17.77
CA GLY A 65 -26.58 -0.77 -17.93
C GLY A 65 -26.42 0.08 -16.67
N THR A 66 -26.75 -0.42 -15.51
CA THR A 66 -26.51 0.26 -14.21
C THR A 66 -25.02 0.37 -13.91
N TYR A 67 -24.24 -0.70 -14.16
CA TYR A 67 -22.79 -0.74 -13.96
C TYR A 67 -22.06 -0.78 -15.32
N THR A 68 -21.51 0.35 -15.74
CA THR A 68 -20.83 0.50 -17.03
C THR A 68 -19.31 0.74 -16.89
N GLY A 69 -18.83 0.88 -15.67
CA GLY A 69 -17.42 1.20 -15.38
C GLY A 69 -16.46 0.08 -15.80
N PRO A 70 -15.16 0.40 -15.99
CA PRO A 70 -14.17 -0.55 -16.49
C PRO A 70 -13.89 -1.72 -15.52
N LEU A 71 -14.20 -1.58 -14.24
CA LEU A 71 -13.98 -2.59 -13.19
C LEU A 71 -15.28 -3.21 -12.65
N ALA A 72 -16.42 -3.01 -13.32
CA ALA A 72 -17.67 -3.61 -12.91
C ALA A 72 -17.58 -5.15 -12.92
N GLY A 73 -17.95 -5.79 -11.82
CA GLY A 73 -17.88 -7.24 -11.62
C GLY A 73 -16.56 -7.78 -11.10
N VAL A 74 -15.53 -6.92 -10.94
CA VAL A 74 -14.21 -7.36 -10.48
C VAL A 74 -14.18 -7.55 -8.95
N PRO A 75 -13.70 -8.71 -8.46
CA PRO A 75 -13.43 -8.94 -7.04
C PRO A 75 -12.25 -8.11 -6.53
N ILE A 76 -12.38 -7.60 -5.28
CA ILE A 76 -11.36 -6.78 -4.62
C ILE A 76 -11.26 -7.08 -3.13
N ALA A 77 -10.02 -7.15 -2.61
CA ALA A 77 -9.74 -7.25 -1.19
C ALA A 77 -9.45 -5.86 -0.57
N VAL A 78 -9.69 -5.71 0.72
CA VAL A 78 -9.59 -4.42 1.43
C VAL A 78 -8.75 -4.56 2.69
N LYS A 79 -7.72 -3.74 2.84
CA LYS A 79 -6.87 -3.71 4.05
C LYS A 79 -7.69 -3.45 5.31
N ASP A 80 -7.34 -4.11 6.41
CA ASP A 80 -8.18 -4.14 7.62
C ASP A 80 -8.18 -2.84 8.45
N ASN A 81 -7.57 -1.78 8.00
CA ASN A 81 -7.74 -0.43 8.57
C ASN A 81 -8.73 0.46 7.79
N ILE A 82 -9.39 -0.07 6.76
CA ILE A 82 -10.40 0.64 5.97
C ILE A 82 -11.79 0.14 6.43
N CYS A 83 -12.61 1.03 6.96
CA CYS A 83 -13.92 0.71 7.54
C CYS A 83 -14.93 0.25 6.48
N ILE A 84 -15.56 -0.89 6.73
CA ILE A 84 -16.72 -1.40 5.99
C ILE A 84 -17.88 -1.54 6.97
N LYS A 85 -18.99 -0.87 6.70
CA LYS A 85 -20.19 -0.90 7.56
C LYS A 85 -20.65 -2.33 7.86
N GLY A 86 -20.82 -2.63 9.14
CA GLY A 86 -21.30 -3.95 9.58
C GLY A 86 -20.26 -5.08 9.51
N LYS A 87 -19.00 -4.77 9.13
CA LYS A 87 -17.88 -5.73 9.08
C LYS A 87 -16.81 -5.35 10.08
N LYS A 88 -16.16 -6.32 10.71
CA LYS A 88 -15.06 -6.03 11.65
C LYS A 88 -13.96 -5.21 10.97
N THR A 89 -13.41 -4.26 11.70
CA THR A 89 -12.22 -3.48 11.31
C THR A 89 -11.29 -3.42 12.51
N THR A 90 -10.30 -4.31 12.53
CA THR A 90 -9.46 -4.55 13.70
C THR A 90 -8.13 -3.84 13.65
N CYS A 91 -7.69 -3.37 12.47
CA CYS A 91 -6.34 -2.88 12.23
C CYS A 91 -5.26 -3.89 12.64
N ALA A 92 -5.57 -5.19 12.52
CA ALA A 92 -4.74 -6.30 13.00
C ALA A 92 -4.34 -6.19 14.48
N SER A 93 -5.16 -5.53 15.32
CA SER A 93 -4.92 -5.28 16.74
C SER A 93 -6.01 -5.87 17.62
N LYS A 94 -5.60 -6.40 18.78
CA LYS A 94 -6.53 -6.86 19.81
C LYS A 94 -7.38 -5.71 20.36
N ILE A 95 -6.86 -4.47 20.37
CA ILE A 95 -7.60 -3.31 20.91
C ILE A 95 -8.91 -3.05 20.14
N LEU A 96 -9.00 -3.44 18.87
CA LEU A 96 -10.19 -3.29 18.01
C LEU A 96 -10.83 -4.64 17.62
N GLU A 97 -10.50 -5.75 18.29
CA GLU A 97 -10.96 -7.10 17.92
C GLU A 97 -12.48 -7.23 17.74
N ASN A 98 -13.25 -6.42 18.46
CA ASN A 98 -14.71 -6.42 18.46
C ASN A 98 -15.33 -5.17 17.77
N PHE A 99 -14.50 -4.32 17.15
CA PHE A 99 -14.99 -3.10 16.54
C PHE A 99 -15.68 -3.37 15.20
N VAL A 100 -16.95 -2.94 15.10
CA VAL A 100 -17.77 -3.00 13.89
C VAL A 100 -18.23 -1.59 13.55
N PRO A 101 -17.69 -0.96 12.50
CA PRO A 101 -18.07 0.39 12.10
C PRO A 101 -19.52 0.46 11.61
N GLN A 102 -20.19 1.59 11.90
CA GLN A 102 -21.57 1.86 11.48
C GLN A 102 -21.64 2.63 10.15
N TYR A 103 -20.49 2.84 9.50
CA TYR A 103 -20.33 3.59 8.24
C TYR A 103 -19.25 2.95 7.38
N ASN A 104 -19.34 3.20 6.08
CA ASN A 104 -18.30 2.86 5.12
C ASN A 104 -17.22 3.95 5.06
N ALA A 105 -16.00 3.56 4.77
CA ALA A 105 -15.02 4.49 4.21
C ALA A 105 -15.52 4.95 2.82
N GLU A 106 -15.20 6.19 2.44
CA GLU A 106 -15.60 6.74 1.13
C GLU A 106 -15.16 5.86 -0.04
N VAL A 107 -13.96 5.29 0.03
CA VAL A 107 -13.47 4.36 -1.02
C VAL A 107 -14.36 3.13 -1.16
N ILE A 108 -14.98 2.64 -0.09
CA ILE A 108 -15.90 1.50 -0.12
C ILE A 108 -17.19 1.87 -0.85
N ASP A 109 -17.79 3.02 -0.53
CA ASP A 109 -18.98 3.52 -1.24
C ASP A 109 -18.70 3.67 -2.75
N ARG A 110 -17.49 4.15 -3.11
CA ARG A 110 -17.06 4.26 -4.52
C ARG A 110 -16.88 2.91 -5.21
N LEU A 111 -16.26 1.93 -4.54
CA LEU A 111 -16.14 0.56 -5.08
C LEU A 111 -17.51 -0.08 -5.33
N GLU A 112 -18.43 0.04 -4.35
CA GLU A 112 -19.79 -0.49 -4.48
C GLU A 112 -20.57 0.18 -5.62
N LYS A 113 -20.42 1.52 -5.75
CA LYS A 113 -21.02 2.29 -6.84
C LYS A 113 -20.44 1.92 -8.21
N ALA A 114 -19.16 1.55 -8.27
CA ALA A 114 -18.54 1.06 -9.49
C ALA A 114 -18.92 -0.39 -9.85
N GLY A 115 -19.68 -1.08 -9.00
CA GLY A 115 -20.06 -2.48 -9.20
C GLY A 115 -18.93 -3.46 -8.90
N MET A 116 -17.92 -3.09 -8.12
CA MET A 116 -16.89 -4.01 -7.65
C MET A 116 -17.41 -4.88 -6.50
N ILE A 117 -16.75 -6.02 -6.26
CA ILE A 117 -17.21 -7.02 -5.29
C ILE A 117 -16.15 -7.20 -4.21
N ILE A 118 -16.47 -6.78 -2.98
CA ILE A 118 -15.58 -6.89 -1.85
C ILE A 118 -15.54 -8.33 -1.36
N ILE A 119 -14.34 -8.93 -1.34
CA ILE A 119 -14.11 -10.34 -0.99
C ILE A 119 -13.85 -10.52 0.51
N GLY A 120 -13.10 -9.60 1.12
CA GLY A 120 -12.69 -9.73 2.52
C GLY A 120 -11.76 -8.63 2.97
N LYS A 121 -11.30 -8.79 4.22
CA LYS A 121 -10.36 -7.88 4.90
C LYS A 121 -8.99 -8.54 5.00
N THR A 122 -7.97 -7.86 4.46
CA THR A 122 -6.61 -8.39 4.42
C THR A 122 -5.81 -8.03 5.68
N ASN A 123 -4.93 -8.95 6.07
CA ASN A 123 -4.01 -8.80 7.19
C ASN A 123 -3.02 -7.64 6.95
N MET A 124 -2.45 -7.14 8.04
CA MET A 124 -1.57 -5.97 8.02
C MET A 124 -0.70 -5.92 9.28
N ASP A 125 0.34 -5.09 9.30
CA ASP A 125 0.98 -4.72 10.55
C ASP A 125 0.00 -3.95 11.44
N GLU A 126 0.06 -4.18 12.74
CA GLU A 126 -0.84 -3.59 13.73
C GLU A 126 -0.88 -2.05 13.60
N PHE A 127 -2.07 -1.48 13.38
CA PHE A 127 -2.32 -0.05 13.11
C PHE A 127 -1.44 0.56 12.00
N ALA A 128 -1.06 -0.24 11.02
CA ALA A 128 -0.16 0.13 9.94
C ALA A 128 1.27 0.52 10.40
N MET A 129 1.68 0.06 11.59
CA MET A 129 2.98 0.32 12.22
C MET A 129 3.91 -0.88 12.07
N GLY A 130 4.56 -0.97 10.93
CA GLY A 130 5.50 -2.03 10.58
C GLY A 130 5.76 -2.07 9.08
N SER A 131 6.67 -2.94 8.68
CA SER A 131 7.09 -3.11 7.28
C SER A 131 7.17 -4.57 6.86
N THR A 132 6.55 -5.51 7.64
CA THR A 132 6.71 -6.95 7.44
C THR A 132 5.44 -7.77 7.58
N THR A 133 4.36 -7.19 8.15
CA THR A 133 3.09 -7.85 8.50
C THR A 133 3.29 -8.97 9.55
N GLU A 134 4.37 -8.88 10.34
CA GLU A 134 4.65 -9.78 11.46
C GLU A 134 4.05 -9.29 12.78
N THR A 135 3.69 -8.00 12.87
CA THR A 135 3.16 -7.39 14.10
C THR A 135 1.66 -7.57 14.28
N SER A 136 0.99 -8.29 13.37
CA SER A 136 -0.43 -8.60 13.46
C SER A 136 -0.74 -9.45 14.71
N ALA A 137 -1.77 -9.08 15.46
CA ALA A 137 -2.29 -9.87 16.58
C ALA A 137 -2.96 -11.21 16.14
N TYR A 138 -3.20 -11.38 14.83
CA TYR A 138 -3.90 -12.53 14.24
C TYR A 138 -2.98 -13.51 13.52
N GLY A 139 -1.66 -13.29 13.60
CA GLY A 139 -0.68 -14.16 12.95
C GLY A 139 0.02 -13.50 11.75
N VAL A 140 1.05 -14.17 11.27
CA VAL A 140 1.97 -13.67 10.25
C VAL A 140 1.46 -14.01 8.86
N THR A 141 1.40 -13.02 7.97
CA THR A 141 1.23 -13.26 6.53
C THR A 141 2.57 -13.68 5.91
N ARG A 142 2.53 -14.63 5.00
CA ARG A 142 3.72 -15.17 4.33
C ARG A 142 3.78 -14.71 2.89
N ASN A 143 5.01 -14.59 2.38
CA ASN A 143 5.23 -14.21 0.99
C ASN A 143 4.90 -15.37 0.05
N PRO A 144 4.00 -15.21 -0.94
CA PRO A 144 3.64 -16.27 -1.87
C PRO A 144 4.81 -16.79 -2.72
N TRP A 145 5.88 -16.01 -2.90
CA TRP A 145 7.09 -16.44 -3.61
C TRP A 145 7.94 -17.40 -2.80
N ASN A 146 7.96 -17.25 -1.49
CA ASN A 146 8.63 -18.13 -0.55
C ASN A 146 8.02 -17.98 0.85
N LEU A 147 7.35 -19.01 1.32
CA LEU A 147 6.60 -19.00 2.58
C LEU A 147 7.45 -18.84 3.84
N GLU A 148 8.78 -18.91 3.74
CA GLU A 148 9.70 -18.58 4.84
C GLU A 148 9.98 -17.06 4.95
N HIS A 149 9.54 -16.28 3.99
CA HIS A 149 9.81 -14.84 3.88
C HIS A 149 8.56 -14.00 4.15
N VAL A 150 8.79 -12.75 4.56
CA VAL A 150 7.71 -11.78 4.80
C VAL A 150 7.17 -11.20 3.49
N PRO A 151 5.89 -10.81 3.41
CA PRO A 151 5.31 -10.15 2.23
C PRO A 151 5.66 -8.65 2.16
N GLY A 152 6.38 -8.14 3.18
CA GLY A 152 6.46 -6.70 3.44
C GLY A 152 5.27 -6.19 4.22
N GLY A 153 5.18 -4.87 4.38
CA GLY A 153 4.11 -4.23 5.15
C GLY A 153 4.11 -2.69 5.05
N SER A 154 3.11 -2.10 5.63
CA SER A 154 2.04 -2.71 6.44
C SER A 154 0.88 -3.31 5.63
N SER A 155 0.81 -3.16 4.29
CA SER A 155 -0.24 -3.76 3.44
C SER A 155 0.19 -5.14 2.91
N GLY A 156 0.88 -5.95 3.72
CA GLY A 156 1.42 -7.24 3.30
C GLY A 156 0.34 -8.23 2.89
N GLY A 157 -0.77 -8.32 3.63
CA GLY A 157 -1.90 -9.17 3.25
C GLY A 157 -2.53 -8.76 1.91
N SER A 158 -2.67 -7.44 1.64
CA SER A 158 -3.19 -6.95 0.35
C SER A 158 -2.30 -7.34 -0.82
N CYS A 159 -0.97 -7.18 -0.66
CA CYS A 159 -0.01 -7.53 -1.72
C CYS A 159 0.13 -9.05 -1.89
N ALA A 160 0.13 -9.81 -0.78
CA ALA A 160 0.19 -11.26 -0.81
C ALA A 160 -1.05 -11.87 -1.48
N ALA A 161 -2.26 -11.38 -1.16
CA ALA A 161 -3.50 -11.85 -1.79
C ALA A 161 -3.49 -11.66 -3.31
N VAL A 162 -3.04 -10.49 -3.80
CA VAL A 162 -2.91 -10.23 -5.24
C VAL A 162 -1.84 -11.15 -5.87
N ALA A 163 -0.68 -11.29 -5.24
CA ALA A 163 0.40 -12.14 -5.74
C ALA A 163 0.03 -13.62 -5.77
N ALA A 164 -0.71 -14.10 -4.77
CA ALA A 164 -1.19 -15.48 -4.70
C ALA A 164 -2.37 -15.77 -5.65
N GLY A 165 -2.96 -14.75 -6.29
CA GLY A 165 -4.17 -14.91 -7.10
C GLY A 165 -5.46 -15.07 -6.26
N GLU A 166 -5.41 -14.81 -4.96
CA GLU A 166 -6.55 -14.84 -4.04
C GLU A 166 -7.47 -13.62 -4.19
N THR A 167 -7.10 -12.70 -5.04
CA THR A 167 -7.92 -11.60 -5.54
C THR A 167 -7.28 -10.99 -6.79
N PHE A 168 -8.07 -10.28 -7.60
CA PHE A 168 -7.54 -9.56 -8.77
C PHE A 168 -6.90 -8.25 -8.40
N MET A 169 -7.40 -7.58 -7.37
CA MET A 169 -6.95 -6.28 -6.90
C MET A 169 -7.14 -6.16 -5.39
N ALA A 170 -6.42 -5.22 -4.77
CA ALA A 170 -6.64 -4.88 -3.37
C ALA A 170 -6.50 -3.37 -3.12
N LEU A 171 -7.12 -2.89 -2.03
CA LEU A 171 -6.76 -1.61 -1.43
C LEU A 171 -5.74 -1.81 -0.32
N GLY A 172 -4.72 -0.96 -0.33
CA GLY A 172 -3.77 -0.79 0.76
C GLY A 172 -3.84 0.62 1.37
N SER A 173 -3.01 0.88 2.37
CA SER A 173 -2.74 2.22 2.89
C SER A 173 -1.24 2.41 3.03
N ASP A 174 -0.76 3.64 2.81
CA ASP A 174 0.67 3.97 2.77
C ASP A 174 0.92 5.24 3.59
N THR A 175 1.68 5.10 4.66
CA THR A 175 2.08 6.19 5.56
C THR A 175 3.57 6.52 5.43
N GLY A 176 4.38 5.51 5.09
CA GLY A 176 5.83 5.63 4.90
C GLY A 176 6.40 4.68 3.86
N GLY A 177 5.55 4.02 3.06
CA GLY A 177 5.95 3.01 2.09
C GLY A 177 5.05 1.78 2.08
N SER A 178 4.01 1.76 2.91
CA SER A 178 3.23 0.57 3.24
C SER A 178 2.33 0.02 2.12
N ILE A 179 2.31 0.59 0.93
CA ILE A 179 1.84 0.00 -0.33
C ILE A 179 3.03 -0.37 -1.19
N ARG A 180 3.98 0.55 -1.35
CA ARG A 180 5.07 0.49 -2.32
C ARG A 180 6.10 -0.58 -1.98
N GLN A 181 6.51 -0.68 -0.72
CA GLN A 181 7.48 -1.68 -0.27
C GLN A 181 6.91 -3.11 -0.34
N PRO A 182 5.72 -3.45 0.20
CA PRO A 182 5.17 -4.79 0.07
C PRO A 182 4.83 -5.15 -1.38
N SER A 183 4.50 -4.20 -2.24
CA SER A 183 4.36 -4.45 -3.68
C SER A 183 5.67 -4.92 -4.31
N SER A 184 6.81 -4.35 -3.90
CA SER A 184 8.13 -4.84 -4.32
C SER A 184 8.38 -6.28 -3.87
N PHE A 185 8.14 -6.59 -2.61
CA PHE A 185 8.42 -7.91 -2.03
C PHE A 185 7.50 -9.00 -2.57
N CYS A 186 6.27 -8.66 -2.92
CA CYS A 186 5.30 -9.60 -3.50
C CYS A 186 5.31 -9.64 -5.03
N GLY A 187 6.12 -8.81 -5.70
CA GLY A 187 6.21 -8.79 -7.16
C GLY A 187 4.93 -8.32 -7.85
N VAL A 188 4.20 -7.39 -7.23
CA VAL A 188 2.96 -6.77 -7.74
C VAL A 188 3.15 -5.27 -7.94
N THR A 189 2.19 -4.62 -8.57
CA THR A 189 2.18 -3.16 -8.75
C THR A 189 1.37 -2.49 -7.65
N GLY A 190 1.90 -1.42 -7.06
CA GLY A 190 1.19 -0.63 -6.06
C GLY A 190 1.46 0.86 -6.19
N ILE A 191 0.42 1.68 -6.06
CA ILE A 191 0.54 3.14 -6.16
C ILE A 191 0.02 3.82 -4.90
N LYS A 192 0.83 4.71 -4.35
CA LYS A 192 0.42 5.73 -3.40
C LYS A 192 0.19 7.04 -4.15
N PRO A 193 -1.05 7.54 -4.26
CA PRO A 193 -1.29 8.82 -4.92
C PRO A 193 -0.78 10.01 -4.11
N THR A 194 -0.85 11.20 -4.68
CA THR A 194 -0.64 12.46 -3.96
C THR A 194 -1.58 12.56 -2.76
N TYR A 195 -1.07 13.05 -1.64
CA TYR A 195 -1.88 13.26 -0.44
C TYR A 195 -3.12 14.11 -0.76
N GLY A 196 -4.31 13.63 -0.35
CA GLY A 196 -5.59 14.27 -0.60
C GLY A 196 -6.25 13.94 -1.95
N THR A 197 -5.64 13.12 -2.81
CA THR A 197 -6.26 12.63 -4.07
C THR A 197 -7.38 11.62 -3.78
N VAL A 198 -7.20 10.78 -2.76
CA VAL A 198 -8.19 9.80 -2.29
C VAL A 198 -8.61 10.18 -0.88
N SER A 199 -9.92 10.18 -0.61
CA SER A 199 -10.46 10.48 0.71
C SER A 199 -9.92 9.51 1.78
N ARG A 200 -9.61 10.06 2.95
CA ARG A 200 -9.22 9.32 4.16
C ARG A 200 -10.40 9.08 5.10
N TYR A 201 -11.62 9.52 4.75
CA TYR A 201 -12.80 9.24 5.55
C TYR A 201 -13.03 7.73 5.68
N GLY A 202 -13.06 7.23 6.92
CA GLY A 202 -13.18 5.82 7.23
C GLY A 202 -11.89 5.02 7.17
N LEU A 203 -10.73 5.65 6.94
CA LEU A 203 -9.42 5.07 7.19
C LEU A 203 -9.07 5.27 8.67
N VAL A 204 -8.78 4.19 9.40
CA VAL A 204 -8.29 4.28 10.78
C VAL A 204 -6.87 4.86 10.74
N ALA A 205 -6.70 6.03 11.38
CA ALA A 205 -5.49 6.82 11.24
C ALA A 205 -4.29 6.21 12.01
N TYR A 206 -3.15 6.13 11.32
CA TYR A 206 -1.83 6.04 11.94
C TYR A 206 -1.23 7.44 12.09
N ALA A 207 -0.91 8.11 10.99
CA ALA A 207 -0.37 9.47 10.97
C ALA A 207 -1.17 10.33 9.97
N SER A 208 -2.05 11.17 10.50
CA SER A 208 -3.09 11.87 9.72
C SER A 208 -2.54 12.76 8.61
N SER A 209 -1.32 13.29 8.76
CA SER A 209 -0.66 14.14 7.75
C SER A 209 0.11 13.36 6.68
N LEU A 210 0.12 12.02 6.76
CA LEU A 210 0.93 11.15 5.90
C LEU A 210 0.12 10.02 5.26
N ASP A 211 -0.91 9.51 5.93
CA ASP A 211 -1.70 8.36 5.50
C ASP A 211 -2.40 8.60 4.17
N GLN A 212 -2.33 7.62 3.26
CA GLN A 212 -3.06 7.65 2.00
C GLN A 212 -3.50 6.23 1.60
N ILE A 213 -4.75 6.08 1.15
CA ILE A 213 -5.24 4.83 0.54
C ILE A 213 -4.78 4.78 -0.93
N GLY A 214 -4.46 3.59 -1.41
CA GLY A 214 -4.10 3.38 -2.80
C GLY A 214 -4.26 1.95 -3.28
N PRO A 215 -4.26 1.75 -4.61
CA PRO A 215 -4.42 0.47 -5.27
C PRO A 215 -3.20 -0.43 -5.17
N VAL A 216 -3.48 -1.74 -5.14
CA VAL A 216 -2.54 -2.83 -5.45
C VAL A 216 -3.17 -3.69 -6.54
N GLY A 217 -2.42 -4.05 -7.57
CA GLY A 217 -2.88 -4.84 -8.69
C GLY A 217 -1.75 -5.62 -9.37
N LYS A 218 -2.09 -6.44 -10.36
CA LYS A 218 -1.09 -7.24 -11.10
C LYS A 218 -0.22 -6.39 -12.02
N ASN A 219 -0.74 -5.26 -12.51
CA ASN A 219 -0.06 -4.37 -13.45
C ASN A 219 -0.45 -2.90 -13.25
N VAL A 220 0.22 -2.03 -14.01
CA VAL A 220 0.01 -0.58 -13.95
C VAL A 220 -1.38 -0.18 -14.43
N ALA A 221 -1.93 -0.86 -15.45
CA ALA A 221 -3.23 -0.54 -16.02
C ALA A 221 -4.36 -0.79 -15.02
N ASP A 222 -4.32 -1.92 -14.32
CA ASP A 222 -5.25 -2.25 -13.25
C ASP A 222 -5.20 -1.20 -12.12
N CYS A 223 -3.99 -0.83 -11.68
CA CYS A 223 -3.81 0.19 -10.64
C CYS A 223 -4.33 1.56 -11.07
N ALA A 224 -4.12 1.96 -12.33
CA ALA A 224 -4.64 3.22 -12.87
C ALA A 224 -6.18 3.25 -12.87
N ALA A 225 -6.81 2.17 -13.32
CA ALA A 225 -8.26 2.05 -13.34
C ALA A 225 -8.88 2.06 -11.93
N LEU A 226 -8.26 1.36 -10.97
CA LEU A 226 -8.72 1.36 -9.59
C LEU A 226 -8.49 2.72 -8.92
N LEU A 227 -7.37 3.39 -9.18
CA LEU A 227 -7.11 4.74 -8.68
C LEU A 227 -8.17 5.73 -9.17
N GLU A 228 -8.58 5.63 -10.44
CA GLU A 228 -9.65 6.45 -11.02
C GLU A 228 -10.98 6.24 -10.27
N VAL A 229 -11.33 4.99 -9.95
CA VAL A 229 -12.56 4.65 -9.21
C VAL A 229 -12.57 5.26 -7.81
N ILE A 230 -11.46 5.17 -7.05
CA ILE A 230 -11.41 5.57 -5.64
C ILE A 230 -11.09 7.05 -5.42
N SER A 231 -10.65 7.79 -6.46
CA SER A 231 -10.24 9.19 -6.38
C SER A 231 -11.42 10.16 -6.46
N GLY A 232 -11.23 11.35 -5.91
CA GLY A 232 -12.16 12.48 -6.01
C GLY A 232 -12.49 13.13 -4.68
N HIS A 233 -13.07 14.31 -4.76
CA HIS A 233 -13.44 15.09 -3.59
C HIS A 233 -14.49 14.40 -2.71
N ASP A 234 -14.29 14.49 -1.41
CA ASP A 234 -15.21 14.03 -0.37
C ASP A 234 -15.41 15.13 0.67
N PRO A 235 -16.62 15.69 0.83
CA PRO A 235 -16.90 16.73 1.83
C PRO A 235 -16.76 16.25 3.29
N LYS A 236 -16.68 14.94 3.53
CA LYS A 236 -16.44 14.34 4.86
C LYS A 236 -14.97 14.35 5.25
N ASP A 237 -14.06 14.60 4.31
CA ASP A 237 -12.61 14.68 4.53
C ASP A 237 -12.09 16.06 4.07
N SER A 238 -11.77 16.92 5.01
CA SER A 238 -11.25 18.27 4.73
C SER A 238 -9.88 18.29 4.05
N THR A 239 -9.16 17.16 4.03
CA THR A 239 -7.88 17.00 3.30
C THR A 239 -8.07 16.55 1.86
N SER A 240 -9.27 16.10 1.49
CA SER A 240 -9.63 15.67 0.15
C SER A 240 -9.72 16.87 -0.81
N LEU A 241 -9.09 16.77 -1.97
CA LEU A 241 -8.96 17.86 -2.93
C LEU A 241 -9.96 17.75 -4.09
N ASP A 242 -10.56 18.88 -4.49
CA ASP A 242 -11.43 18.93 -5.69
C ASP A 242 -10.59 19.03 -6.96
N ARG A 243 -10.18 17.87 -7.49
CA ARG A 243 -9.41 17.72 -8.72
C ARG A 243 -10.33 17.34 -9.89
N LYS A 244 -9.98 17.82 -11.08
CA LYS A 244 -10.71 17.49 -12.33
C LYS A 244 -9.95 16.53 -13.25
N ASP A 245 -8.67 16.31 -13.00
CA ASP A 245 -7.74 15.56 -13.85
C ASP A 245 -7.58 14.09 -13.40
N LEU A 246 -8.68 13.43 -13.03
CA LEU A 246 -8.69 12.09 -12.44
C LEU A 246 -8.80 10.94 -13.47
N ASP A 247 -8.72 11.21 -14.76
CA ASP A 247 -8.75 10.24 -15.86
C ASP A 247 -7.38 9.54 -16.02
N PHE A 248 -6.99 8.78 -15.00
CA PHE A 248 -5.67 8.14 -14.92
C PHE A 248 -5.46 7.05 -15.97
N SER A 249 -6.51 6.32 -16.33
CA SER A 249 -6.46 5.23 -17.33
C SER A 249 -6.04 5.74 -18.72
N LYS A 250 -6.36 6.98 -19.09
CA LYS A 250 -5.96 7.56 -20.36
C LYS A 250 -4.45 7.83 -20.43
N SER A 251 -3.78 8.03 -19.30
CA SER A 251 -2.37 8.36 -19.27
C SER A 251 -1.46 7.24 -19.75
N ILE A 252 -1.93 6.00 -19.68
CA ILE A 252 -1.17 4.80 -20.08
C ILE A 252 -1.30 4.46 -21.58
N GLU A 253 -2.15 5.15 -22.33
CA GLU A 253 -2.27 4.96 -23.79
C GLU A 253 -0.98 5.43 -24.50
N GLU A 254 -0.30 6.44 -23.97
CA GLU A 254 0.94 6.95 -24.49
C GLU A 254 2.15 6.19 -23.92
N LYS A 255 2.79 5.36 -24.75
CA LYS A 255 3.92 4.50 -24.35
C LYS A 255 5.31 5.10 -24.64
N LYS A 256 5.40 6.36 -25.09
CA LYS A 256 6.67 6.98 -25.48
C LYS A 256 7.31 7.68 -24.29
N LEU A 257 8.58 7.33 -24.01
CA LEU A 257 9.44 7.97 -23.00
C LEU A 257 10.46 8.95 -23.64
N LEU A 258 10.41 9.14 -24.95
CA LEU A 258 11.35 9.97 -25.70
C LEU A 258 11.42 11.39 -25.11
N GLY A 259 12.61 11.77 -24.63
CA GLY A 259 12.89 13.07 -24.04
C GLY A 259 12.38 13.25 -22.60
N MET A 260 11.69 12.27 -22.00
CA MET A 260 11.30 12.32 -20.59
C MET A 260 12.55 12.26 -19.72
N LYS A 261 12.65 13.17 -18.75
CA LYS A 261 13.81 13.28 -17.87
C LYS A 261 13.58 12.56 -16.54
N PHE A 262 14.45 11.61 -16.25
CA PHE A 262 14.46 10.86 -15.00
C PHE A 262 15.63 11.27 -14.13
N GLY A 263 15.38 11.65 -12.87
CA GLY A 263 16.37 11.95 -11.88
C GLY A 263 16.61 10.76 -10.93
N VAL A 264 17.88 10.42 -10.69
CA VAL A 264 18.28 9.38 -9.74
C VAL A 264 19.10 10.00 -8.62
N PRO A 265 18.63 10.02 -7.35
CA PRO A 265 19.46 10.46 -6.23
C PRO A 265 20.67 9.52 -6.06
N LYS A 266 21.89 10.06 -6.08
CA LYS A 266 23.14 9.28 -5.94
C LYS A 266 23.21 8.55 -4.62
N GLU A 267 22.69 9.17 -3.58
CA GLU A 267 22.67 8.68 -2.21
C GLU A 267 21.81 7.38 -2.10
N PHE A 268 20.81 7.20 -2.96
CA PHE A 268 19.98 5.98 -3.01
C PHE A 268 20.76 4.74 -3.52
N LEU A 269 21.94 4.95 -4.12
CA LEU A 269 22.82 3.88 -4.60
C LEU A 269 24.06 3.68 -3.72
N ALA A 270 24.09 4.33 -2.54
CA ALA A 270 25.20 4.29 -1.60
C ALA A 270 25.29 2.97 -0.80
N ARG A 271 26.11 2.96 0.25
CA ARG A 271 26.33 1.80 1.12
C ARG A 271 25.01 1.29 1.72
N GLY A 272 24.86 -0.05 1.75
CA GLY A 272 23.69 -0.73 2.34
C GLY A 272 22.65 -1.20 1.33
N LEU A 273 22.77 -0.81 0.06
CA LEU A 273 21.96 -1.36 -1.02
C LEU A 273 22.51 -2.74 -1.41
N ASP A 274 21.62 -3.75 -1.41
CA ASP A 274 21.94 -5.10 -1.85
C ASP A 274 22.44 -5.09 -3.30
N PRO A 275 23.54 -5.81 -3.63
CA PRO A 275 24.11 -5.84 -4.98
C PRO A 275 23.12 -6.29 -6.06
N GLU A 276 22.26 -7.29 -5.79
CA GLU A 276 21.29 -7.79 -6.77
C GLU A 276 20.14 -6.80 -6.98
N VAL A 277 19.73 -6.08 -5.92
CA VAL A 277 18.78 -4.95 -6.04
C VAL A 277 19.39 -3.84 -6.87
N LYS A 278 20.67 -3.50 -6.62
CA LYS A 278 21.39 -2.48 -7.39
C LYS A 278 21.49 -2.86 -8.86
N GLU A 279 21.83 -4.10 -9.17
CA GLU A 279 21.94 -4.60 -10.55
C GLU A 279 20.59 -4.51 -11.27
N SER A 280 19.49 -5.00 -10.66
CA SER A 280 18.14 -4.92 -11.22
C SER A 280 17.72 -3.46 -11.45
N PHE A 281 18.06 -2.57 -10.53
CA PHE A 281 17.81 -1.13 -10.66
C PHE A 281 18.59 -0.54 -11.86
N MET A 282 19.89 -0.83 -11.98
CA MET A 282 20.70 -0.34 -13.10
C MET A 282 20.24 -0.87 -14.45
N ASN A 283 19.78 -2.11 -14.52
CA ASN A 283 19.18 -2.70 -15.72
C ASN A 283 17.89 -1.96 -16.10
N THR A 284 17.09 -1.54 -15.11
CA THR A 284 15.90 -0.71 -15.37
C THR A 284 16.29 0.65 -15.97
N LEU A 285 17.32 1.33 -15.44
CA LEU A 285 17.79 2.60 -16.01
C LEU A 285 18.23 2.44 -17.47
N LYS A 286 18.90 1.33 -17.78
CA LYS A 286 19.29 1.00 -19.16
C LYS A 286 18.06 0.84 -20.07
N THR A 287 17.07 0.04 -19.64
CA THR A 287 15.81 -0.15 -20.41
C THR A 287 15.11 1.16 -20.69
N LEU A 288 15.00 2.06 -19.69
CA LEU A 288 14.40 3.38 -19.86
C LEU A 288 15.17 4.24 -20.87
N THR A 289 16.51 4.21 -20.81
CA THR A 289 17.37 4.95 -21.73
C THR A 289 17.23 4.42 -23.16
N GLU A 290 17.13 3.11 -23.35
CA GLU A 290 16.89 2.48 -24.66
C GLU A 290 15.54 2.89 -25.28
N GLN A 291 14.56 3.29 -24.46
CA GLN A 291 13.29 3.86 -24.89
C GLN A 291 13.35 5.38 -25.18
N GLY A 292 14.54 5.99 -25.12
CA GLY A 292 14.75 7.39 -25.39
C GLY A 292 14.54 8.33 -24.18
N ALA A 293 14.43 7.79 -22.98
CA ALA A 293 14.44 8.59 -21.76
C ALA A 293 15.84 9.14 -21.47
N ILE A 294 15.89 10.31 -20.82
CA ILE A 294 17.14 10.94 -20.36
C ILE A 294 17.24 10.66 -18.86
N VAL A 295 18.26 9.88 -18.48
CA VAL A 295 18.50 9.52 -17.07
C VAL A 295 19.73 10.29 -16.54
N GLU A 296 19.54 11.06 -15.47
CA GLU A 296 20.58 11.86 -14.84
C GLU A 296 20.68 11.58 -13.34
N PHE A 297 21.91 11.62 -12.80
CA PHE A 297 22.15 11.48 -11.37
C PHE A 297 22.30 12.86 -10.71
N PHE A 298 21.67 13.04 -9.56
CA PHE A 298 21.78 14.26 -8.75
C PHE A 298 21.96 13.91 -7.27
N SER A 299 22.29 14.89 -6.43
CA SER A 299 22.49 14.68 -5.00
C SER A 299 21.31 15.21 -4.19
N VAL A 300 20.96 14.49 -3.10
CA VAL A 300 19.95 14.85 -2.10
C VAL A 300 20.64 14.97 -0.75
N GLU A 301 20.88 16.19 -0.31
CA GLU A 301 21.67 16.47 0.92
C GLU A 301 20.91 16.11 2.20
N THR A 302 19.57 16.11 2.16
CA THR A 302 18.71 15.86 3.32
C THR A 302 18.43 14.38 3.59
N MET A 303 19.02 13.45 2.83
CA MET A 303 18.70 12.02 2.90
C MET A 303 18.85 11.44 4.31
N GLU A 304 19.92 11.77 5.03
CA GLU A 304 20.17 11.26 6.39
C GLU A 304 19.11 11.68 7.42
N TYR A 305 18.34 12.73 7.13
CA TYR A 305 17.31 13.26 8.02
C TYR A 305 15.90 12.72 7.71
N MET A 306 15.69 11.99 6.61
CA MET A 306 14.38 11.54 6.16
C MET A 306 13.74 10.55 7.14
N ILE A 307 14.48 9.50 7.53
CA ILE A 307 14.02 8.50 8.50
C ILE A 307 13.77 9.13 9.88
N PRO A 308 14.70 9.88 10.50
CA PRO A 308 14.44 10.52 11.79
C PRO A 308 13.23 11.47 11.75
N ALA A 309 13.11 12.31 10.73
CA ALA A 309 11.97 13.22 10.59
C ALA A 309 10.64 12.47 10.48
N TYR A 310 10.61 11.40 9.67
CA TYR A 310 9.42 10.57 9.51
C TYR A 310 8.99 9.94 10.84
N TYR A 311 9.89 9.23 11.54
CA TYR A 311 9.53 8.51 12.75
C TYR A 311 9.13 9.44 13.90
N ILE A 312 9.72 10.62 14.01
CA ILE A 312 9.32 11.63 15.00
C ILE A 312 7.90 12.13 14.70
N ILE A 313 7.61 12.54 13.47
CA ILE A 313 6.30 13.06 13.07
C ILE A 313 5.24 11.97 13.19
N ALA A 314 5.49 10.80 12.60
CA ALA A 314 4.54 9.71 12.57
C ALA A 314 4.23 9.18 13.99
N SER A 315 5.24 9.07 14.87
CA SER A 315 5.02 8.66 16.26
C SER A 315 4.25 9.71 17.06
N ALA A 316 4.54 11.00 16.86
CA ALA A 316 3.82 12.09 17.50
C ALA A 316 2.32 12.04 17.12
N GLU A 317 2.02 11.90 15.83
CA GLU A 317 0.64 11.79 15.35
C GLU A 317 -0.03 10.49 15.82
N ALA A 318 0.69 9.36 15.82
CA ALA A 318 0.19 8.08 16.35
C ALA A 318 -0.21 8.19 17.81
N SER A 319 0.61 8.81 18.66
CA SER A 319 0.31 8.95 20.08
C SER A 319 -1.02 9.71 20.31
N SER A 320 -1.28 10.75 19.51
CA SER A 320 -2.53 11.50 19.54
C SER A 320 -3.70 10.74 18.91
N ASN A 321 -3.50 10.09 17.75
CA ASN A 321 -4.57 9.35 17.06
C ASN A 321 -5.03 8.12 17.86
N LEU A 322 -4.13 7.43 18.55
CA LEU A 322 -4.46 6.21 19.27
C LEU A 322 -4.88 6.46 20.74
N GLU A 323 -4.89 7.71 21.22
CA GLU A 323 -5.38 8.03 22.59
C GLU A 323 -6.84 7.63 22.81
N ARG A 324 -7.65 7.67 21.73
CA ARG A 324 -9.09 7.34 21.75
C ARG A 324 -9.40 5.87 22.03
N PHE A 325 -8.43 4.98 21.89
CA PHE A 325 -8.58 3.55 22.13
C PHE A 325 -8.26 3.24 23.61
N ASP A 326 -9.24 3.45 24.46
CA ASP A 326 -9.14 3.40 25.92
C ASP A 326 -10.00 2.31 26.56
N GLY A 327 -10.78 1.55 25.75
CA GLY A 327 -11.68 0.51 26.23
C GLY A 327 -12.97 1.03 26.86
N VAL A 328 -13.29 2.33 26.77
CA VAL A 328 -14.51 2.91 27.37
C VAL A 328 -15.70 2.83 26.43
N LYS A 329 -15.57 3.35 25.21
CA LYS A 329 -16.67 3.45 24.25
C LYS A 329 -16.81 2.24 23.35
N TYR A 330 -15.68 1.65 22.93
CA TYR A 330 -15.61 0.51 22.03
C TYR A 330 -14.23 -0.15 22.12
N GLY A 331 -14.08 -1.31 21.49
CA GLY A 331 -12.85 -2.07 21.47
C GLY A 331 -12.65 -2.96 22.71
N TYR A 332 -11.43 -3.49 22.83
CA TYR A 332 -11.03 -4.33 23.93
C TYR A 332 -11.00 -3.55 25.24
N ARG A 333 -11.46 -4.19 26.33
CA ARG A 333 -11.30 -3.72 27.70
C ARG A 333 -10.73 -4.85 28.54
N ALA A 334 -9.73 -4.53 29.38
CA ALA A 334 -9.20 -5.50 30.34
C ALA A 334 -10.32 -6.06 31.23
N ALA A 335 -10.28 -7.37 31.49
CA ALA A 335 -11.33 -8.05 32.25
C ALA A 335 -11.27 -7.70 33.76
N GLU A 336 -10.06 -7.49 34.28
CA GLU A 336 -9.82 -7.24 35.70
C GLU A 336 -9.04 -5.93 35.90
N TYR A 337 -9.60 -4.99 36.66
CA TYR A 337 -8.94 -3.72 36.97
C TYR A 337 -9.49 -3.08 38.26
N GLU A 338 -8.65 -2.27 38.91
CA GLU A 338 -8.99 -1.52 40.11
C GLU A 338 -9.14 -0.02 39.77
N GLY A 339 -10.37 0.41 39.52
CA GLY A 339 -10.69 1.80 39.16
C GLY A 339 -10.28 2.22 37.75
N LEU A 340 -10.59 3.45 37.38
CA LEU A 340 -10.51 3.95 36.01
C LEU A 340 -9.08 4.00 35.46
N HIS A 341 -8.12 4.44 36.28
CA HIS A 341 -6.74 4.57 35.82
C HIS A 341 -6.10 3.20 35.51
N ASP A 342 -6.34 2.20 36.38
CA ASP A 342 -5.86 0.85 36.13
C ASP A 342 -6.54 0.19 34.95
N MET A 343 -7.82 0.47 34.73
CA MET A 343 -8.55 0.04 33.53
C MET A 343 -7.87 0.54 32.25
N TYR A 344 -7.55 1.84 32.14
CA TYR A 344 -6.85 2.38 30.99
C TYR A 344 -5.48 1.74 30.78
N LYS A 345 -4.71 1.65 31.85
CA LYS A 345 -3.37 1.07 31.82
C LYS A 345 -3.39 -0.38 31.33
N LYS A 346 -4.20 -1.24 31.94
CA LYS A 346 -4.30 -2.66 31.60
C LYS A 346 -4.86 -2.85 30.19
N THR A 347 -5.94 -2.15 29.83
CA THR A 347 -6.54 -2.23 28.49
C THR A 347 -5.52 -1.94 27.40
N ARG A 348 -4.76 -0.84 27.53
CA ARG A 348 -3.77 -0.45 26.55
C ARG A 348 -2.53 -1.37 26.55
N THR A 349 -2.14 -1.88 27.72
CA THR A 349 -1.03 -2.84 27.85
C THR A 349 -1.35 -4.18 27.18
N GLU A 350 -2.56 -4.68 27.37
CA GLU A 350 -3.01 -5.97 26.83
C GLU A 350 -3.50 -5.91 25.39
N GLY A 351 -4.06 -4.76 25.00
CA GLY A 351 -4.71 -4.55 23.69
C GLY A 351 -3.75 -4.14 22.58
N PHE A 352 -2.66 -3.42 22.88
CA PHE A 352 -1.66 -3.02 21.90
C PHE A 352 -0.43 -3.91 21.91
N GLY A 353 0.09 -4.20 20.70
CA GLY A 353 1.38 -4.87 20.50
C GLY A 353 2.58 -3.97 20.83
N GLU A 354 3.76 -4.59 20.87
CA GLU A 354 4.99 -3.93 21.35
C GLU A 354 5.43 -2.76 20.46
N GLU A 355 5.32 -2.88 19.13
CA GLU A 355 5.74 -1.81 18.22
C GLU A 355 4.81 -0.59 18.33
N VAL A 356 3.50 -0.81 18.43
CA VAL A 356 2.53 0.27 18.65
C VAL A 356 2.77 0.99 19.96
N LYS A 357 3.02 0.25 21.05
CA LYS A 357 3.37 0.83 22.36
C LYS A 357 4.65 1.66 22.27
N ARG A 358 5.68 1.18 21.58
CA ARG A 358 6.95 1.90 21.38
C ARG A 358 6.71 3.24 20.68
N ARG A 359 5.92 3.26 19.59
CA ARG A 359 5.62 4.50 18.86
C ARG A 359 4.74 5.46 19.64
N ILE A 360 3.77 4.98 20.41
CA ILE A 360 2.98 5.81 21.32
C ILE A 360 3.87 6.47 22.37
N MET A 361 4.78 5.72 22.98
CA MET A 361 5.71 6.25 24.00
C MET A 361 6.67 7.28 23.39
N LEU A 362 7.26 6.98 22.22
CA LEU A 362 8.12 7.92 21.50
C LEU A 362 7.35 9.20 21.14
N GLY A 363 6.14 9.06 20.63
CA GLY A 363 5.28 10.21 20.27
C GLY A 363 4.95 11.08 21.48
N SER A 364 4.56 10.46 22.59
CA SER A 364 4.29 11.18 23.84
C SER A 364 5.53 11.90 24.36
N PHE A 365 6.72 11.30 24.25
CA PHE A 365 7.98 11.92 24.62
C PHE A 365 8.29 13.14 23.76
N VAL A 366 8.24 13.02 22.43
CA VAL A 366 8.61 14.15 21.54
C VAL A 366 7.61 15.29 21.56
N LEU A 367 6.37 15.05 22.03
CA LEU A 367 5.35 16.06 22.25
C LEU A 367 5.38 16.68 23.66
N SER A 368 6.16 16.14 24.57
CA SER A 368 6.19 16.61 25.96
C SER A 368 6.88 17.96 26.10
N SER A 369 6.52 18.67 27.19
CA SER A 369 7.13 19.96 27.53
C SER A 369 8.66 19.84 27.64
N GLY A 370 9.39 20.79 26.99
CA GLY A 370 10.86 20.79 26.93
C GLY A 370 11.44 19.99 25.76
N TYR A 371 10.70 19.08 25.15
CA TYR A 371 11.16 18.30 23.99
C TYR A 371 10.46 18.65 22.69
N TYR A 372 9.29 19.27 22.74
CA TYR A 372 8.46 19.66 21.59
C TYR A 372 9.25 20.46 20.55
N ASP A 373 9.95 21.52 20.97
CA ASP A 373 10.72 22.37 20.06
C ASP A 373 11.97 21.65 19.52
N ALA A 374 12.64 20.87 20.39
CA ALA A 374 13.89 20.21 20.07
C ALA A 374 13.72 19.04 19.12
N TYR A 375 12.58 18.35 19.15
CA TYR A 375 12.29 17.17 18.32
C TYR A 375 11.19 17.42 17.31
N TYR A 376 9.95 17.67 17.77
CA TYR A 376 8.78 17.71 16.88
C TYR A 376 8.83 18.90 15.92
N LEU A 377 9.03 20.12 16.41
CA LEU A 377 9.17 21.30 15.55
C LEU A 377 10.40 21.22 14.64
N LYS A 378 11.50 20.68 15.15
CA LYS A 378 12.69 20.44 14.32
C LYS A 378 12.40 19.46 13.20
N ALA A 379 11.68 18.37 13.45
CA ALA A 379 11.28 17.40 12.43
C ALA A 379 10.35 18.04 11.38
N LEU A 380 9.40 18.89 11.78
CA LEU A 380 8.54 19.63 10.83
C LEU A 380 9.35 20.60 9.95
N ARG A 381 10.34 21.30 10.52
CA ARG A 381 11.26 22.17 9.74
C ARG A 381 12.11 21.34 8.76
N THR A 382 12.58 20.17 9.20
CA THR A 382 13.33 19.24 8.35
C THR A 382 12.45 18.71 7.22
N LYS A 383 11.17 18.34 7.49
CA LYS A 383 10.20 17.99 6.45
C LYS A 383 10.08 19.06 5.38
N ALA A 384 10.04 20.35 5.78
CA ALA A 384 9.97 21.47 4.83
C ALA A 384 11.24 21.60 3.98
N LEU A 385 12.43 21.32 4.54
CA LEU A 385 13.70 21.30 3.79
C LEU A 385 13.74 20.15 2.79
N ILE A 386 13.33 18.94 3.21
CA ILE A 386 13.22 17.77 2.32
C ILE A 386 12.27 18.10 1.15
N LYS A 387 11.08 18.66 1.44
CA LYS A 387 10.12 19.06 0.40
C LYS A 387 10.73 20.04 -0.60
N LYS A 388 11.43 21.08 -0.11
CA LYS A 388 12.10 22.08 -0.96
C LYS A 388 13.12 21.44 -1.90
N GLU A 389 13.87 20.46 -1.43
CA GLU A 389 14.87 19.77 -2.23
C GLU A 389 14.23 18.92 -3.34
N PHE A 390 13.15 18.21 -3.02
CA PHE A 390 12.36 17.49 -4.02
C PHE A 390 11.70 18.43 -5.04
N ASP A 391 11.18 19.59 -4.62
CA ASP A 391 10.61 20.61 -5.53
C ASP A 391 11.68 21.14 -6.51
N GLN A 392 12.91 21.33 -6.04
CA GLN A 392 14.03 21.72 -6.90
C GLN A 392 14.38 20.61 -7.91
N ALA A 393 14.33 19.35 -7.49
CA ALA A 393 14.56 18.21 -8.37
C ALA A 393 13.47 18.12 -9.45
N PHE A 394 12.20 18.31 -9.10
CA PHE A 394 11.08 18.33 -10.06
C PHE A 394 11.08 19.57 -10.98
N GLY A 395 11.81 20.61 -10.65
CA GLY A 395 12.12 21.70 -11.59
C GLY A 395 12.99 21.28 -12.78
N LYS A 396 13.65 20.11 -12.69
CA LYS A 396 14.56 19.57 -13.71
C LYS A 396 14.11 18.24 -14.29
N TYR A 397 13.45 17.39 -13.51
CA TYR A 397 13.10 16.02 -13.83
C TYR A 397 11.58 15.82 -13.84
N ASP A 398 11.10 14.98 -14.75
CA ASP A 398 9.70 14.60 -14.83
C ASP A 398 9.32 13.53 -13.82
N VAL A 399 10.25 12.61 -13.54
CA VAL A 399 10.09 11.46 -12.63
C VAL A 399 11.40 11.25 -11.87
N LEU A 400 11.33 10.93 -10.59
CA LEU A 400 12.48 10.46 -9.83
C LEU A 400 12.40 8.94 -9.68
N LEU A 401 13.58 8.29 -9.68
CA LEU A 401 13.71 6.84 -9.59
C LEU A 401 14.45 6.44 -8.33
N ALA A 402 13.96 5.39 -7.68
CA ALA A 402 14.60 4.78 -6.53
C ALA A 402 14.34 3.26 -6.52
N PRO A 403 15.19 2.44 -5.89
CA PRO A 403 14.76 1.13 -5.44
C PRO A 403 13.54 1.28 -4.51
N ALA A 404 12.64 0.30 -4.49
CA ALA A 404 11.50 0.34 -3.57
C ALA A 404 11.90 -0.09 -2.14
N SER A 405 12.97 -0.88 -2.02
CA SER A 405 13.60 -1.33 -0.78
C SER A 405 15.10 -1.55 -1.01
N PRO A 406 15.94 -1.42 0.02
CA PRO A 406 17.37 -1.70 -0.12
C PRO A 406 17.72 -3.20 -0.24
N PHE A 407 16.78 -4.09 0.03
CA PHE A 407 16.93 -5.56 0.00
C PHE A 407 15.64 -6.22 -0.48
N THR A 408 15.71 -7.51 -0.81
CA THR A 408 14.56 -8.37 -1.06
C THR A 408 13.90 -8.79 0.25
N ALA A 409 12.74 -9.45 0.18
CA ALA A 409 11.99 -9.85 1.38
C ALA A 409 12.86 -10.65 2.37
N PRO A 410 13.05 -10.19 3.62
CA PRO A 410 13.78 -10.95 4.66
C PRO A 410 12.97 -12.17 5.11
N LYS A 411 13.65 -13.09 5.82
CA LYS A 411 12.97 -14.22 6.45
C LYS A 411 12.11 -13.76 7.63
N ILE A 412 11.05 -14.49 7.87
CA ILE A 412 10.17 -14.29 9.03
C ILE A 412 11.00 -14.36 10.32
N GLY A 413 10.83 -13.40 11.21
CA GLY A 413 11.53 -13.25 12.48
C GLY A 413 12.88 -12.53 12.42
N GLU A 414 13.44 -12.26 11.23
CA GLU A 414 14.71 -11.53 11.10
C GLU A 414 14.55 -10.06 11.46
N SER A 415 13.56 -9.39 10.91
CA SER A 415 13.32 -7.95 11.13
C SER A 415 12.89 -7.61 12.56
N LEU A 416 12.26 -8.54 13.27
CA LEU A 416 11.85 -8.35 14.66
C LEU A 416 13.03 -8.35 15.63
N LYS A 417 14.18 -8.92 15.26
CA LYS A 417 15.40 -8.96 16.10
C LYS A 417 16.12 -7.63 16.13
N ASP A 418 16.00 -6.84 15.06
CA ASP A 418 16.62 -5.51 14.95
C ASP A 418 15.63 -4.49 14.36
N PRO A 419 14.97 -3.71 15.24
CA PRO A 419 14.06 -2.64 14.78
C PRO A 419 14.73 -1.60 13.89
N PHE A 420 16.04 -1.36 14.02
CA PHE A 420 16.76 -0.44 13.14
C PHE A 420 16.88 -0.96 11.72
N ALA A 421 17.06 -2.27 11.54
CA ALA A 421 17.07 -2.88 10.20
C ALA A 421 15.70 -2.71 9.52
N MET A 422 14.60 -2.86 10.26
CA MET A 422 13.25 -2.60 9.78
C MET A 422 13.09 -1.13 9.34
N TYR A 423 13.56 -0.19 10.15
CA TYR A 423 13.46 1.26 9.83
C TYR A 423 14.32 1.66 8.63
N LEU A 424 15.49 1.05 8.45
CA LEU A 424 16.33 1.28 7.26
C LEU A 424 15.66 0.79 5.97
N GLY A 425 14.77 -0.20 6.04
CA GLY A 425 13.97 -0.65 4.90
C GLY A 425 13.11 0.45 4.27
N ASP A 426 12.74 1.46 5.05
CA ASP A 426 11.86 2.56 4.64
C ASP A 426 12.62 3.76 4.02
N ILE A 427 13.97 3.68 3.90
CA ILE A 427 14.81 4.82 3.52
C ILE A 427 14.44 5.46 2.17
N TYR A 428 13.95 4.67 1.21
CA TYR A 428 13.57 5.15 -0.11
C TYR A 428 12.11 5.58 -0.23
N THR A 429 11.28 5.26 0.75
CA THR A 429 9.83 5.45 0.65
C THR A 429 9.30 6.58 1.51
N VAL A 430 9.87 6.84 2.69
CA VAL A 430 9.35 7.84 3.66
C VAL A 430 9.35 9.27 3.14
N ALA A 431 10.33 9.66 2.31
CA ALA A 431 10.39 10.99 1.74
C ALA A 431 9.16 11.32 0.88
N VAL A 432 8.64 10.32 0.17
CA VAL A 432 7.45 10.46 -0.68
C VAL A 432 6.21 10.83 0.13
N ASN A 433 6.05 10.26 1.34
CA ASN A 433 4.98 10.62 2.26
C ASN A 433 5.23 11.96 2.94
N LEU A 434 6.45 12.22 3.43
CA LEU A 434 6.81 13.52 4.02
C LEU A 434 6.53 14.68 3.06
N CYS A 435 6.80 14.49 1.78
CA CYS A 435 6.57 15.52 0.75
C CYS A 435 5.16 15.51 0.15
N GLY A 436 4.29 14.54 0.52
CA GLY A 436 2.94 14.40 -0.04
C GLY A 436 2.90 13.94 -1.51
N LEU A 437 4.03 13.47 -2.06
CA LEU A 437 4.21 13.11 -3.47
C LEU A 437 3.50 11.79 -3.85
N PRO A 438 3.14 11.58 -5.12
CA PRO A 438 2.72 10.28 -5.61
C PRO A 438 3.94 9.39 -5.87
N GLY A 439 3.77 8.08 -5.69
CA GLY A 439 4.79 7.08 -6.02
C GLY A 439 4.17 5.74 -6.40
N ILE A 440 4.72 5.11 -7.43
CA ILE A 440 4.31 3.79 -7.89
C ILE A 440 5.50 2.83 -7.82
N THR A 441 5.26 1.62 -7.35
CA THR A 441 6.22 0.52 -7.41
C THR A 441 5.78 -0.49 -8.46
N VAL A 442 6.74 -0.90 -9.30
CA VAL A 442 6.56 -1.99 -10.26
C VAL A 442 7.70 -3.00 -10.11
N PRO A 443 7.45 -4.30 -10.33
CA PRO A 443 8.52 -5.31 -10.32
C PRO A 443 9.57 -5.02 -11.39
N CYS A 444 10.85 -5.21 -11.09
CA CYS A 444 11.94 -4.98 -12.05
C CYS A 444 12.94 -6.15 -12.19
N GLY A 445 12.86 -7.14 -11.33
CA GLY A 445 13.73 -8.31 -11.35
C GLY A 445 13.46 -9.27 -10.21
N LYS A 446 14.33 -10.26 -10.08
CA LYS A 446 14.37 -11.20 -8.95
C LYS A 446 15.81 -11.38 -8.49
N ASP A 447 16.00 -11.67 -7.21
CA ASP A 447 17.29 -12.06 -6.68
C ASP A 447 17.62 -13.52 -7.02
N SER A 448 18.82 -13.99 -6.66
CA SER A 448 19.29 -15.36 -6.86
C SER A 448 18.45 -16.41 -6.15
N LYS A 449 17.61 -16.01 -5.19
CA LYS A 449 16.66 -16.87 -4.46
C LYS A 449 15.28 -16.90 -5.11
N GLY A 450 15.07 -16.13 -6.18
CA GLY A 450 13.79 -15.99 -6.88
C GLY A 450 12.82 -14.98 -6.23
N LEU A 451 13.26 -14.21 -5.22
CA LEU A 451 12.44 -13.20 -4.57
C LEU A 451 12.35 -11.94 -5.43
N PRO A 452 11.18 -11.31 -5.54
CA PRO A 452 10.99 -10.12 -6.37
C PRO A 452 11.79 -8.91 -5.89
N ILE A 453 12.18 -8.09 -6.88
CA ILE A 453 12.77 -6.77 -6.70
C ILE A 453 11.88 -5.75 -7.40
N GLY A 454 11.58 -4.63 -6.74
CA GLY A 454 10.78 -3.53 -7.30
C GLY A 454 11.56 -2.24 -7.44
N ILE A 455 11.20 -1.48 -8.47
CA ILE A 455 11.61 -0.08 -8.65
C ILE A 455 10.46 0.83 -8.29
N GLN A 456 10.78 1.97 -7.66
CA GLN A 456 9.85 3.04 -7.37
C GLN A 456 10.03 4.20 -8.34
N MET A 457 8.93 4.68 -8.93
CA MET A 457 8.84 5.91 -9.72
C MET A 457 8.05 6.95 -8.93
N ILE A 458 8.65 8.12 -8.71
CA ILE A 458 8.11 9.20 -7.87
C ILE A 458 7.81 10.39 -8.78
N GLY A 459 6.62 10.95 -8.68
CA GLY A 459 6.19 12.16 -9.39
C GLY A 459 6.14 13.38 -8.48
N ASP A 460 6.09 14.56 -9.08
CA ASP A 460 5.67 15.75 -8.37
C ASP A 460 4.20 15.67 -7.95
N CYS A 461 3.78 16.51 -7.01
CA CYS A 461 2.38 16.54 -6.56
C CYS A 461 1.43 16.63 -7.75
N PHE A 462 0.40 15.78 -7.75
CA PHE A 462 -0.64 15.70 -8.80
C PHE A 462 -0.14 15.23 -10.17
N MET A 463 1.06 14.65 -10.24
CA MET A 463 1.62 14.10 -11.48
C MET A 463 1.50 12.57 -11.55
N GLU A 464 0.44 12.00 -10.98
CA GLU A 464 0.15 10.57 -11.07
C GLU A 464 0.18 10.08 -12.52
N LYS A 465 -0.37 10.86 -13.45
CA LYS A 465 -0.39 10.52 -14.87
C LYS A 465 1.00 10.34 -15.47
N LYS A 466 1.98 11.16 -15.06
CA LYS A 466 3.37 11.02 -15.53
C LYS A 466 4.01 9.72 -15.04
N ILE A 467 3.86 9.38 -13.75
CA ILE A 467 4.45 8.16 -13.21
C ILE A 467 3.73 6.90 -13.72
N LEU A 468 2.41 6.94 -13.91
CA LEU A 468 1.64 5.85 -14.52
C LEU A 468 2.09 5.59 -15.96
N ARG A 469 2.25 6.65 -16.77
CA ARG A 469 2.77 6.55 -18.13
C ARG A 469 4.18 5.94 -18.14
N ALA A 470 5.07 6.44 -17.30
CA ALA A 470 6.45 5.96 -17.21
C ALA A 470 6.51 4.49 -16.77
N ALA A 471 5.73 4.14 -15.74
CA ALA A 471 5.66 2.79 -15.21
C ALA A 471 5.06 1.80 -16.24
N HIS A 472 4.01 2.18 -16.96
CA HIS A 472 3.38 1.34 -17.96
C HIS A 472 4.27 1.12 -19.20
N ALA A 473 4.97 2.17 -19.64
CA ALA A 473 5.95 2.04 -20.73
C ALA A 473 7.09 1.10 -20.35
N TYR A 474 7.63 1.22 -19.13
CA TYR A 474 8.63 0.32 -18.59
C TYR A 474 8.09 -1.13 -18.49
N GLU A 475 6.93 -1.32 -17.87
CA GLU A 475 6.27 -2.62 -17.73
C GLU A 475 6.07 -3.32 -19.08
N THR A 476 5.61 -2.57 -20.09
CA THR A 476 5.43 -3.08 -21.45
C THR A 476 6.75 -3.56 -22.08
N SER A 477 7.86 -2.85 -21.85
CA SER A 477 9.19 -3.24 -22.37
C SER A 477 9.82 -4.38 -21.61
N ARG A 478 9.63 -4.43 -20.29
CA ARG A 478 10.10 -5.56 -19.46
C ARG A 478 9.39 -6.85 -19.86
N GLY A 479 8.14 -6.78 -20.31
CA GLY A 479 7.28 -7.92 -20.57
C GLY A 479 6.57 -8.42 -19.30
N SER A 480 5.94 -9.59 -19.39
CA SER A 480 5.24 -10.22 -18.28
C SER A 480 6.20 -10.52 -17.11
N PHE A 481 5.73 -10.30 -15.89
CA PHE A 481 6.41 -10.74 -14.69
C PHE A 481 5.74 -12.04 -14.20
N ALA A 482 6.54 -13.08 -13.97
CA ALA A 482 6.01 -14.37 -13.55
C ALA A 482 5.22 -14.25 -12.24
N VAL A 483 4.24 -15.11 -12.05
CA VAL A 483 3.51 -15.26 -10.78
C VAL A 483 4.17 -16.32 -9.89
N PRO A 484 3.93 -16.30 -8.55
CA PRO A 484 4.42 -17.34 -7.66
C PRO A 484 4.01 -18.74 -8.12
N GLY A 485 4.96 -19.70 -8.11
CA GLY A 485 4.71 -21.09 -8.53
C GLY A 485 5.02 -21.40 -10.00
N GLU A 486 5.11 -20.42 -10.91
CA GLU A 486 5.48 -20.65 -12.32
C GLU A 486 6.99 -20.76 -12.57
N GLY A 487 7.82 -20.63 -11.54
CA GLY A 487 9.30 -20.63 -11.59
C GLY A 487 9.98 -21.87 -11.04
N GLY A 488 9.29 -22.99 -10.94
CA GLY A 488 9.86 -24.28 -10.51
C GLY A 488 10.74 -24.87 -11.60
N THR A 489 12.06 -24.80 -11.42
CA THR A 489 13.14 -25.62 -12.00
C THR A 489 13.09 -25.90 -13.51
N ARG A 490 13.87 -25.17 -14.27
CA ARG A 490 14.71 -25.75 -15.33
C ARG A 490 16.17 -25.46 -15.06
#